data_345d439247e1a04f669ecc6a947ca2c6
#
_entry.id   345d439247e1a04f669ecc6a947ca2c6
#
_cell.length_a   1.000
_cell.length_b   1.000
_cell.length_c   1.000
_cell.angle_alpha   90.00
_cell.angle_beta   90.00
_cell.angle_gamma   90.00
#
_symmetry.space_group_name_H-M   'P 1'
#
loop_
_entity.id
_entity.type
_entity.pdbx_description
1 polymer ?
#
loop_
_entity_poly.entity_id
_entity_poly.type
_entity_poly.pdbx_seq_one_letter_code
_entity_poly.pdbx_strand_id
1 'polypeptide(L)'
;MKSMKWILAAALTPALFCAPTVFAQEANTQPAAQPAHTETQETNIRAYVELLRSDVKARKTAILAEIMQLNDEQAAKFWPIYREYDVELQKLNDKKLAGILEYAKIYNSGSMTDEKADELAKLALELESERTNLKKKYYEMIREQLGGIIATQFLQVENQMLMIVDLQIASSLPIVGK
;
A
#
# COMPACT_ATOMS: atom_id res chain seq x y z
N MET A 1 -4.75 -10.59 46.16
CA MET A 1 -5.20 -11.95 46.50
C MET A 1 -5.56 -12.64 45.20
N LYS A 2 -4.96 -13.68 44.71
CA LYS A 2 -4.25 -14.86 45.16
C LYS A 2 -3.19 -15.25 44.13
N SER A 3 -2.02 -15.49 44.68
CA SER A 3 -0.90 -16.19 44.08
C SER A 3 -1.24 -17.66 43.76
N MET A 4 -0.65 -18.23 42.74
CA MET A 4 -0.33 -19.67 42.77
C MET A 4 0.94 -19.95 41.95
N LYS A 5 1.95 -20.35 42.73
CA LYS A 5 3.26 -20.91 42.38
C LYS A 5 3.11 -22.40 42.04
N TRP A 6 4.20 -23.01 41.61
CA TRP A 6 4.60 -24.43 41.64
C TRP A 6 4.85 -25.00 40.21
N ILE A 7 5.87 -25.78 39.89
CA ILE A 7 6.98 -26.44 40.61
C ILE A 7 8.07 -26.83 39.61
N LEU A 8 9.33 -26.82 40.08
CA LEU A 8 10.49 -27.45 39.48
C LEU A 8 10.40 -28.98 39.58
N ALA A 9 10.91 -29.72 38.57
CA ALA A 9 11.44 -31.05 38.76
C ALA A 9 12.65 -31.26 37.85
N ALA A 10 13.78 -31.48 38.51
CA ALA A 10 15.04 -31.88 37.92
C ALA A 10 15.15 -33.42 37.93
N ALA A 11 15.72 -34.01 36.90
CA ALA A 11 16.29 -35.35 37.00
C ALA A 11 17.45 -35.58 36.02
N LEU A 12 18.54 -35.85 36.59
CA LEU A 12 19.85 -36.36 36.27
C LEU A 12 19.98 -37.36 35.10
N THR A 13 21.09 -37.21 34.44
CA THR A 13 21.96 -37.96 33.52
C THR A 13 21.99 -39.51 33.67
N PRO A 14 22.52 -40.30 32.65
CA PRO A 14 23.97 -40.38 32.49
C PRO A 14 24.49 -40.42 31.02
N ALA A 15 25.78 -40.18 30.94
CA ALA A 15 26.63 -40.19 29.78
C ALA A 15 26.82 -41.60 29.19
N LEU A 16 26.91 -41.69 27.86
CA LEU A 16 27.59 -42.79 27.19
C LEU A 16 28.42 -42.26 26.00
N PHE A 17 29.71 -42.57 26.10
CA PHE A 17 30.74 -42.40 25.08
C PHE A 17 30.41 -43.13 23.79
N CYS A 18 30.55 -42.49 22.64
CA CYS A 18 30.87 -43.19 21.39
C CYS A 18 31.63 -42.28 20.41
N ALA A 19 32.58 -42.84 19.75
CA ALA A 19 33.67 -42.27 18.98
C ALA A 19 33.27 -41.47 17.72
N PRO A 20 34.20 -40.66 17.14
CA PRO A 20 33.92 -39.82 15.97
C PRO A 20 33.99 -40.64 14.68
N THR A 21 32.89 -40.74 13.98
CA THR A 21 32.90 -41.09 12.57
C THR A 21 33.02 -39.82 11.76
N VAL A 22 34.17 -39.68 11.09
CA VAL A 22 34.40 -38.68 10.03
C VAL A 22 33.50 -39.03 8.85
N PHE A 23 32.40 -38.28 8.68
CA PHE A 23 31.68 -38.23 7.41
C PHE A 23 32.20 -37.04 6.62
N ALA A 24 32.79 -37.36 5.49
CA ALA A 24 33.12 -36.39 4.45
C ALA A 24 31.83 -35.64 4.04
N GLN A 25 31.85 -34.34 4.28
CA GLN A 25 30.78 -33.45 3.87
C GLN A 25 30.97 -33.17 2.36
N GLU A 26 30.24 -33.93 1.54
CA GLU A 26 30.09 -33.58 0.14
C GLU A 26 29.45 -32.18 0.07
N ALA A 27 30.17 -31.27 -0.58
CA ALA A 27 29.66 -29.95 -0.91
C ALA A 27 28.48 -30.10 -1.85
N ASN A 28 27.28 -30.09 -1.31
CA ASN A 28 26.05 -29.96 -2.07
C ASN A 28 25.93 -28.51 -2.54
N THR A 29 26.51 -28.22 -3.70
CA THR A 29 26.23 -27.01 -4.46
C THR A 29 24.80 -27.11 -4.97
N GLN A 30 23.88 -26.62 -4.15
CA GLN A 30 22.49 -26.42 -4.54
C GLN A 30 22.44 -25.26 -5.54
N PRO A 31 21.95 -25.48 -6.79
CA PRO A 31 21.81 -24.40 -7.74
C PRO A 31 20.85 -23.36 -7.20
N ALA A 32 21.20 -22.11 -7.28
CA ALA A 32 20.33 -20.98 -6.97
C ALA A 32 19.08 -21.04 -7.86
N ALA A 33 18.01 -21.66 -7.37
CA ALA A 33 16.71 -21.63 -8.00
C ALA A 33 15.94 -20.45 -7.42
N GLN A 34 15.97 -19.30 -8.11
CA GLN A 34 15.01 -18.21 -7.86
C GLN A 34 14.73 -17.43 -9.14
N PRO A 35 13.66 -17.78 -9.86
CA PRO A 35 12.78 -16.72 -10.37
C PRO A 35 11.29 -16.90 -10.06
N ALA A 36 10.84 -18.06 -9.56
CA ALA A 36 9.41 -18.32 -9.37
C ALA A 36 8.74 -17.51 -8.23
N HIS A 37 9.49 -17.03 -7.25
CA HIS A 37 8.94 -16.26 -6.13
C HIS A 37 8.60 -14.81 -6.49
N THR A 38 9.30 -14.21 -7.44
CA THR A 38 9.14 -12.79 -7.80
C THR A 38 7.85 -12.56 -8.58
N GLU A 39 7.53 -13.40 -9.56
CA GLU A 39 6.27 -13.30 -10.35
C GLU A 39 5.02 -13.52 -9.48
N THR A 40 5.09 -14.47 -8.54
CA THR A 40 3.98 -14.73 -7.62
C THR A 40 3.74 -13.55 -6.67
N GLN A 41 4.81 -12.92 -6.20
CA GLN A 41 4.71 -11.78 -5.29
C GLN A 41 4.19 -10.53 -6.00
N GLU A 42 4.62 -10.23 -7.23
CA GLU A 42 4.07 -9.16 -8.05
C GLU A 42 2.59 -9.37 -8.36
N THR A 43 2.21 -10.59 -8.71
CA THR A 43 0.80 -10.96 -8.96
C THR A 43 -0.05 -10.77 -7.72
N ASN A 44 0.45 -11.15 -6.54
CA ASN A 44 -0.24 -10.98 -5.27
C ASN A 44 -0.38 -9.49 -4.89
N ILE A 45 0.67 -8.68 -5.10
CA ILE A 45 0.61 -7.23 -4.86
C ILE A 45 -0.43 -6.58 -5.79
N ARG A 46 -0.44 -6.93 -7.08
CA ARG A 46 -1.45 -6.42 -8.04
C ARG A 46 -2.87 -6.81 -7.62
N ALA A 47 -3.10 -8.06 -7.30
CA ALA A 47 -4.41 -8.56 -6.87
C ALA A 47 -4.87 -7.87 -5.58
N TYR A 48 -3.97 -7.67 -4.62
CA TYR A 48 -4.26 -6.98 -3.37
C TYR A 48 -4.59 -5.49 -3.59
N VAL A 49 -3.81 -4.79 -4.42
CA VAL A 49 -4.08 -3.39 -4.76
C VAL A 49 -5.39 -3.23 -5.52
N GLU A 50 -5.71 -4.17 -6.44
CA GLU A 50 -6.96 -4.14 -7.18
C GLU A 50 -8.17 -4.40 -6.28
N LEU A 51 -8.03 -5.33 -5.33
CA LEU A 51 -9.05 -5.58 -4.30
C LEU A 51 -9.29 -4.33 -3.44
N LEU A 52 -8.21 -3.68 -2.97
CA LEU A 52 -8.30 -2.43 -2.23
C LEU A 52 -8.97 -1.32 -3.05
N ARG A 53 -8.69 -1.25 -4.36
CA ARG A 53 -9.31 -0.28 -5.28
C ARG A 53 -10.81 -0.50 -5.41
N SER A 54 -11.25 -1.73 -5.65
CA SER A 54 -12.66 -2.06 -5.85
C SER A 54 -13.48 -1.78 -4.59
N ASP A 55 -12.99 -2.21 -3.44
CA ASP A 55 -13.63 -2.00 -2.14
C ASP A 55 -13.66 -0.52 -1.74
N VAL A 56 -12.54 0.19 -1.96
CA VAL A 56 -12.44 1.62 -1.65
C VAL A 56 -13.38 2.41 -2.56
N LYS A 57 -13.47 2.09 -3.86
CA LYS A 57 -14.34 2.82 -4.80
C LYS A 57 -15.81 2.70 -4.43
N ALA A 58 -16.30 1.49 -4.14
CA ALA A 58 -17.70 1.28 -3.75
C ALA A 58 -18.03 1.97 -2.43
N ARG A 59 -17.16 1.85 -1.43
CA ARG A 59 -17.30 2.47 -0.11
C ARG A 59 -17.18 3.98 -0.17
N LYS A 60 -16.28 4.50 -1.01
CA LYS A 60 -16.00 5.92 -1.19
C LYS A 60 -17.25 6.71 -1.59
N THR A 61 -17.98 6.24 -2.60
CA THR A 61 -19.23 6.88 -3.03
C THR A 61 -20.30 6.85 -1.93
N ALA A 62 -20.43 5.73 -1.21
CA ALA A 62 -21.36 5.60 -0.10
C ALA A 62 -21.00 6.54 1.07
N ILE A 63 -19.72 6.62 1.45
CA ILE A 63 -19.23 7.51 2.50
C ILE A 63 -19.46 8.98 2.12
N LEU A 64 -19.16 9.36 0.88
CA LEU A 64 -19.43 10.72 0.40
C LEU A 64 -20.92 11.07 0.47
N ALA A 65 -21.80 10.17 0.00
CA ALA A 65 -23.24 10.37 0.06
C ALA A 65 -23.75 10.55 1.50
N GLU A 66 -23.24 9.72 2.44
CA GLU A 66 -23.60 9.76 3.85
C GLU A 66 -23.12 11.03 4.55
N ILE A 67 -21.86 11.43 4.33
CA ILE A 67 -21.26 12.58 5.01
C ILE A 67 -21.77 13.90 4.45
N MET A 68 -21.86 14.00 3.11
CA MET A 68 -22.19 15.28 2.45
C MET A 68 -23.68 15.62 2.52
N GLN A 69 -24.57 14.65 2.68
CA GLN A 69 -26.03 14.83 2.82
C GLN A 69 -26.61 15.86 1.82
N LEU A 70 -26.20 15.76 0.57
CA LEU A 70 -26.59 16.67 -0.49
C LEU A 70 -28.10 16.53 -0.77
N ASN A 71 -28.81 17.67 -0.94
CA ASN A 71 -30.15 17.62 -1.49
C ASN A 71 -30.13 17.27 -2.99
N ASP A 72 -31.29 17.02 -3.59
CA ASP A 72 -31.41 16.55 -4.98
C ASP A 72 -30.77 17.51 -5.98
N GLU A 73 -30.92 18.84 -5.82
CA GLU A 73 -30.31 19.84 -6.67
C GLU A 73 -28.78 19.84 -6.56
N GLN A 74 -28.26 19.76 -5.33
CA GLN A 74 -26.83 19.70 -5.07
C GLN A 74 -26.24 18.40 -5.60
N ALA A 75 -26.90 17.27 -5.37
CA ALA A 75 -26.48 15.95 -5.86
C ALA A 75 -26.42 15.91 -7.39
N ALA A 76 -27.40 16.49 -8.08
CA ALA A 76 -27.42 16.56 -9.53
C ALA A 76 -26.22 17.33 -10.12
N LYS A 77 -25.68 18.32 -9.41
CA LYS A 77 -24.49 19.08 -9.79
C LYS A 77 -23.19 18.40 -9.34
N PHE A 78 -23.17 17.83 -8.14
CA PHE A 78 -21.97 17.25 -7.54
C PHE A 78 -21.49 15.97 -8.23
N TRP A 79 -22.39 14.99 -8.43
CA TRP A 79 -22.01 13.67 -8.92
C TRP A 79 -21.39 13.63 -10.31
N PRO A 80 -21.78 14.46 -11.28
CA PRO A 80 -21.08 14.56 -12.56
C PRO A 80 -19.61 14.98 -12.37
N ILE A 81 -19.37 16.05 -11.59
CA ILE A 81 -18.02 16.58 -11.31
C ILE A 81 -17.18 15.52 -10.59
N TYR A 82 -17.77 14.85 -9.59
CA TYR A 82 -17.09 13.80 -8.82
C TYR A 82 -16.69 12.61 -9.70
N ARG A 83 -17.54 12.18 -10.63
CA ARG A 83 -17.19 11.08 -11.55
C ARG A 83 -16.00 11.42 -12.44
N GLU A 84 -15.91 12.65 -12.93
CA GLU A 84 -14.78 13.11 -13.72
C GLU A 84 -13.49 13.12 -12.86
N TYR A 85 -13.57 13.64 -11.65
CA TYR A 85 -12.48 13.59 -10.67
C TYR A 85 -11.99 12.15 -10.43
N ASP A 86 -12.91 11.22 -10.17
CA ASP A 86 -12.58 9.82 -9.88
C ASP A 86 -11.88 9.14 -11.07
N VAL A 87 -12.29 9.43 -12.30
CA VAL A 87 -11.62 8.92 -13.51
C VAL A 87 -10.19 9.47 -13.64
N GLU A 88 -9.98 10.76 -13.39
CA GLU A 88 -8.64 11.35 -13.44
C GLU A 88 -7.76 10.84 -12.29
N LEU A 89 -8.32 10.70 -11.08
CA LEU A 89 -7.61 10.13 -9.94
C LEU A 89 -7.17 8.68 -10.19
N GLN A 90 -8.00 7.87 -10.84
CA GLN A 90 -7.64 6.50 -11.18
C GLN A 90 -6.41 6.43 -12.08
N LYS A 91 -6.27 7.33 -13.05
CA LYS A 91 -5.07 7.39 -13.91
C LYS A 91 -3.79 7.66 -13.10
N LEU A 92 -3.88 8.54 -12.08
CA LEU A 92 -2.75 8.79 -11.18
C LEU A 92 -2.45 7.58 -10.29
N ASN A 93 -3.49 6.91 -9.81
CA ASN A 93 -3.33 5.67 -9.03
C ASN A 93 -2.70 4.54 -9.85
N ASP A 94 -2.99 4.45 -11.15
CA ASP A 94 -2.36 3.48 -12.05
C ASP A 94 -0.87 3.76 -12.22
N LYS A 95 -0.48 5.03 -12.40
CA LYS A 95 0.94 5.43 -12.42
C LYS A 95 1.62 5.09 -11.09
N LYS A 96 0.98 5.40 -9.97
CA LYS A 96 1.50 5.09 -8.63
C LYS A 96 1.72 3.58 -8.45
N LEU A 97 0.75 2.77 -8.86
CA LEU A 97 0.87 1.32 -8.82
C LEU A 97 2.06 0.82 -9.66
N ALA A 98 2.23 1.34 -10.87
CA ALA A 98 3.37 0.97 -11.72
C ALA A 98 4.71 1.29 -11.03
N GLY A 99 4.84 2.47 -10.41
CA GLY A 99 6.01 2.84 -9.63
C GLY A 99 6.27 1.93 -8.43
N ILE A 100 5.22 1.53 -7.70
CA ILE A 100 5.32 0.58 -6.57
C ILE A 100 5.80 -0.79 -7.03
N LEU A 101 5.28 -1.28 -8.15
CA LEU A 101 5.68 -2.57 -8.71
C LEU A 101 7.13 -2.57 -9.19
N GLU A 102 7.56 -1.48 -9.83
CA GLU A 102 8.96 -1.31 -10.23
C GLU A 102 9.88 -1.24 -9.01
N TYR A 103 9.49 -0.49 -7.97
CA TYR A 103 10.20 -0.47 -6.69
C TYR A 103 10.35 -1.88 -6.09
N ALA A 104 9.24 -2.62 -5.99
CA ALA A 104 9.25 -3.97 -5.43
C ALA A 104 10.15 -4.93 -6.22
N LYS A 105 10.13 -4.84 -7.56
CA LYS A 105 10.99 -5.63 -8.44
C LYS A 105 12.47 -5.34 -8.22
N ILE A 106 12.86 -4.07 -8.22
CA ILE A 106 14.25 -3.64 -8.02
C ILE A 106 14.72 -4.01 -6.62
N TYR A 107 13.89 -3.81 -5.60
CA TYR A 107 14.20 -4.16 -4.22
C TYR A 107 14.45 -5.67 -4.05
N ASN A 108 13.52 -6.50 -4.55
CA ASN A 108 13.60 -7.96 -4.41
C ASN A 108 14.77 -8.58 -5.21
N SER A 109 15.19 -7.97 -6.30
CA SER A 109 16.35 -8.41 -7.08
C SER A 109 17.68 -7.94 -6.51
N GLY A 110 17.67 -7.10 -5.47
CA GLY A 110 18.89 -6.52 -4.92
C GLY A 110 19.63 -5.58 -5.88
N SER A 111 18.93 -5.09 -6.92
CA SER A 111 19.51 -4.22 -7.96
C SER A 111 19.24 -2.73 -7.74
N MET A 112 18.92 -2.33 -6.52
CA MET A 112 18.73 -0.93 -6.16
C MET A 112 20.08 -0.18 -6.25
N THR A 113 20.11 0.86 -7.09
CA THR A 113 21.23 1.81 -7.17
C THR A 113 20.75 3.20 -6.74
N ASP A 114 21.70 4.11 -6.48
CA ASP A 114 21.38 5.50 -6.12
C ASP A 114 20.54 6.19 -7.21
N GLU A 115 20.85 5.92 -8.49
CA GLU A 115 20.13 6.48 -9.64
C GLU A 115 18.69 5.96 -9.69
N LYS A 116 18.48 4.65 -9.45
CA LYS A 116 17.14 4.05 -9.41
C LYS A 116 16.33 4.54 -8.23
N ALA A 117 16.95 4.68 -7.08
CA ALA A 117 16.30 5.25 -5.90
C ALA A 117 15.86 6.70 -6.16
N ASP A 118 16.72 7.52 -6.78
CA ASP A 118 16.43 8.92 -7.14
C ASP A 118 15.29 9.01 -8.18
N GLU A 119 15.30 8.17 -9.23
CA GLU A 119 14.22 8.10 -10.23
C GLU A 119 12.85 7.79 -9.57
N LEU A 120 12.80 6.79 -8.71
CA LEU A 120 11.58 6.40 -8.02
C LEU A 120 11.09 7.45 -7.03
N ALA A 121 12.01 8.11 -6.32
CA ALA A 121 11.68 9.21 -5.42
C ALA A 121 11.11 10.42 -6.18
N LYS A 122 11.70 10.79 -7.32
CA LYS A 122 11.19 11.87 -8.19
C LYS A 122 9.81 11.55 -8.73
N LEU A 123 9.57 10.31 -9.19
CA LEU A 123 8.26 9.86 -9.63
C LEU A 123 7.22 9.98 -8.49
N ALA A 124 7.57 9.57 -7.27
CA ALA A 124 6.67 9.67 -6.14
C ALA A 124 6.29 11.12 -5.82
N LEU A 125 7.27 12.04 -5.81
CA LEU A 125 7.05 13.47 -5.58
C LEU A 125 6.20 14.12 -6.70
N GLU A 126 6.43 13.75 -7.95
CA GLU A 126 5.64 14.21 -9.09
C GLU A 126 4.17 13.78 -8.96
N LEU A 127 3.93 12.51 -8.65
CA LEU A 127 2.58 11.99 -8.45
C LEU A 127 1.84 12.65 -7.29
N GLU A 128 2.53 12.99 -6.19
CA GLU A 128 1.95 13.77 -5.09
C GLU A 128 1.56 15.18 -5.53
N SER A 129 2.40 15.83 -6.34
CA SER A 129 2.11 17.13 -6.92
C SER A 129 0.92 17.08 -7.88
N GLU A 130 0.90 16.11 -8.82
CA GLU A 130 -0.23 15.89 -9.74
C GLU A 130 -1.54 15.65 -8.97
N ARG A 131 -1.52 14.84 -7.92
CA ARG A 131 -2.69 14.57 -7.08
C ARG A 131 -3.19 15.80 -6.34
N THR A 132 -2.28 16.62 -5.85
CA THR A 132 -2.63 17.90 -5.19
C THR A 132 -3.27 18.86 -6.18
N ASN A 133 -2.71 18.99 -7.38
CA ASN A 133 -3.26 19.83 -8.44
C ASN A 133 -4.64 19.34 -8.90
N LEU A 134 -4.82 18.03 -9.01
CA LEU A 134 -6.11 17.41 -9.33
C LEU A 134 -7.18 17.77 -8.29
N LYS A 135 -6.88 17.58 -7.00
CA LYS A 135 -7.78 17.95 -5.91
C LYS A 135 -8.14 19.45 -5.94
N LYS A 136 -7.16 20.31 -6.19
CA LYS A 136 -7.37 21.75 -6.30
C LYS A 136 -8.31 22.11 -7.46
N LYS A 137 -8.08 21.51 -8.64
CA LYS A 137 -8.96 21.70 -9.83
C LYS A 137 -10.41 21.40 -9.49
N TYR A 138 -10.68 20.23 -8.93
CA TYR A 138 -12.05 19.79 -8.65
C TYR A 138 -12.67 20.48 -7.43
N TYR A 139 -11.85 20.87 -6.43
CA TYR A 139 -12.31 21.74 -5.36
C TYR A 139 -12.85 23.06 -5.91
N GLU A 140 -12.15 23.73 -6.82
CA GLU A 140 -12.62 24.99 -7.43
C GLU A 140 -13.90 24.79 -8.25
N MET A 141 -13.99 23.73 -9.05
CA MET A 141 -15.20 23.40 -9.82
C MET A 141 -16.41 23.18 -8.91
N ILE A 142 -16.26 22.43 -7.82
CA ILE A 142 -17.33 22.21 -6.85
C ILE A 142 -17.67 23.52 -6.13
N ARG A 143 -16.67 24.32 -5.74
CA ARG A 143 -16.87 25.60 -5.07
C ARG A 143 -17.68 26.58 -5.91
N GLU A 144 -17.39 26.65 -7.19
CA GLU A 144 -18.12 27.53 -8.12
C GLU A 144 -19.60 27.14 -8.26
N GLN A 145 -19.91 25.86 -8.26
CA GLN A 145 -21.26 25.36 -8.50
C GLN A 145 -22.09 25.14 -7.23
N LEU A 146 -21.44 24.84 -6.10
CA LEU A 146 -22.10 24.36 -4.87
C LEU A 146 -21.68 25.12 -3.60
N GLY A 147 -20.72 26.04 -3.74
CA GLY A 147 -20.22 26.84 -2.62
C GLY A 147 -19.11 26.20 -1.80
N GLY A 148 -18.45 27.02 -0.97
CA GLY A 148 -17.24 26.66 -0.26
C GLY A 148 -17.43 25.55 0.78
N ILE A 149 -18.60 25.44 1.41
CA ILE A 149 -18.86 24.41 2.44
C ILE A 149 -18.83 23.02 1.79
N ILE A 150 -19.56 22.80 0.71
CA ILE A 150 -19.63 21.51 0.02
C ILE A 150 -18.26 21.15 -0.59
N ALA A 151 -17.58 22.11 -1.19
CA ALA A 151 -16.24 21.91 -1.71
C ALA A 151 -15.23 21.52 -0.60
N THR A 152 -15.34 22.13 0.57
CA THR A 152 -14.48 21.79 1.71
C THR A 152 -14.80 20.42 2.28
N GLN A 153 -16.05 20.04 2.39
CA GLN A 153 -16.46 18.68 2.79
C GLN A 153 -15.91 17.62 1.83
N PHE A 154 -16.07 17.84 0.51
CA PHE A 154 -15.45 16.97 -0.49
C PHE A 154 -13.94 16.81 -0.26
N LEU A 155 -13.21 17.93 -0.11
CA LEU A 155 -11.75 17.89 0.07
C LEU A 155 -11.34 17.17 1.35
N GLN A 156 -12.08 17.36 2.45
CA GLN A 156 -11.81 16.69 3.73
C GLN A 156 -12.02 15.19 3.63
N VAL A 157 -13.14 14.75 3.04
CA VAL A 157 -13.44 13.32 2.90
C VAL A 157 -12.43 12.64 1.96
N GLU A 158 -12.10 13.28 0.83
CA GLU A 158 -11.08 12.77 -0.09
C GLU A 158 -9.72 12.61 0.59
N ASN A 159 -9.27 13.62 1.34
CA ASN A 159 -8.00 13.55 2.05
C ASN A 159 -7.98 12.41 3.08
N GLN A 160 -9.06 12.22 3.84
CA GLN A 160 -9.13 11.13 4.83
C GLN A 160 -9.06 9.76 4.16
N MET A 161 -9.81 9.56 3.07
CA MET A 161 -9.81 8.27 2.35
C MET A 161 -8.46 7.98 1.69
N LEU A 162 -7.85 8.97 1.04
CA LEU A 162 -6.54 8.82 0.42
C LEU A 162 -5.45 8.54 1.46
N MET A 163 -5.52 9.18 2.64
CA MET A 163 -4.57 8.93 3.74
C MET A 163 -4.64 7.48 4.24
N ILE A 164 -5.84 6.90 4.35
CA ILE A 164 -6.02 5.49 4.75
C ILE A 164 -5.35 4.56 3.73
N VAL A 165 -5.60 4.78 2.44
CA VAL A 165 -4.99 3.97 1.36
C VAL A 165 -3.47 4.14 1.33
N ASP A 166 -2.97 5.37 1.45
CA ASP A 166 -1.54 5.66 1.47
C ASP A 166 -0.84 5.01 2.66
N LEU A 167 -1.46 5.02 3.84
CA LEU A 167 -0.92 4.35 5.04
C LEU A 167 -0.83 2.83 4.84
N GLN A 168 -1.86 2.21 4.26
CA GLN A 168 -1.85 0.77 3.98
C GLN A 168 -0.74 0.40 3.00
N ILE A 169 -0.56 1.19 1.92
CA ILE A 169 0.53 0.99 0.95
C ILE A 169 1.89 1.17 1.63
N ALA A 170 2.09 2.28 2.35
CA ALA A 170 3.36 2.59 3.01
C ALA A 170 3.76 1.53 4.04
N SER A 171 2.80 0.97 4.76
CA SER A 171 3.06 -0.09 5.76
C SER A 171 3.51 -1.42 5.14
N SER A 172 3.24 -1.64 3.86
CA SER A 172 3.60 -2.87 3.14
C SER A 172 4.91 -2.77 2.35
N LEU A 173 5.46 -1.56 2.18
CA LEU A 173 6.68 -1.34 1.42
C LEU A 173 7.91 -1.30 2.35
N PRO A 174 9.00 -2.04 2.02
CA PRO A 174 10.25 -1.93 2.76
C PRO A 174 10.92 -0.57 2.51
N ILE A 175 11.81 -0.18 3.42
CA ILE A 175 12.61 1.04 3.27
C ILE A 175 13.87 0.71 2.47
N VAL A 176 14.26 1.59 1.54
CA VAL A 176 15.49 1.47 0.74
C VAL A 176 16.71 1.30 1.66
N GLY A 177 17.56 0.31 1.35
CA GLY A 177 18.81 0.08 2.08
C GLY A 177 18.68 -0.69 3.41
N LYS A 178 17.52 -1.31 3.68
CA LYS A 178 17.34 -2.15 4.88
C LYS A 178 16.91 -3.55 4.54
#